data_70b72fe8f31f587fdcefeb4ff25f88f7
#
_entry.id   70b72fe8f31f587fdcefeb4ff25f88f7
#
_cell.length_a   1.000
_cell.length_b   1.000
_cell.length_c   1.000
_cell.angle_alpha   90.00
_cell.angle_beta   90.00
_cell.angle_gamma   90.00
#
_symmetry.space_group_name_H-M   'P 1'
#
loop_
_entity.id
_entity.type
_entity.pdbx_description
1 polymer ?
#
loop_
_entity_poly.entity_id
_entity_poly.type
_entity_poly.pdbx_seq_one_letter_code
_entity_poly.pdbx_strand_id
1 'polypeptide(L)'
;MKTKLAIISSLIFSSLFLLQCNSKTDNNYDIEQSSSAGFTKITGYIHNRDFYPNEKEMILNLSHISGKYRAIQIKTPINDDGTFQFEIDLARPQDATMPPHLAFLYLLPNDSLHIEIDFKDLLDVRLSGGKSVEINQDFFKYFDATGYRNDNVNYHGVGTDCEINCSWDEIVRQFDEERNTYREKRKEFLQKTNVCDEVIALTESMIELDYYNRFIGAWLKRSLAGKEATDNETIMNELNEVAAKHFNSGFYSNTHFKFISSAYTSAASFITQPSEGTKYEDWVNEVAKSDIIKDFMFTVQAGHSLLRRDLNGFENLSSYVSNEDMLARLMQEYRVTRDRMLNPENVSSQILGNSKEITGNMSFDDNNLLAKTIIPNQGKVQVINISAKWCAPCQIVLAQLATLMKEYDSKAVCFSFICITKDNKETREKYREKGIDDKIVHFTTDEEYFFISRTFAPLGFPYGILVNKKGVIVDYGTHVRPGTSLQEKINLLLEQDNLVK
;
A
#
# COMPACT_ATOMS: atom_id res chain seq x y z
N MET A 1 4.14 -31.18 -24.32
CA MET A 1 4.58 -31.17 -22.90
C MET A 1 5.58 -30.04 -22.68
N LYS A 2 5.16 -28.77 -22.93
CA LYS A 2 6.00 -27.55 -22.78
C LYS A 2 5.16 -26.33 -22.36
N THR A 3 4.21 -26.48 -21.44
CA THR A 3 3.27 -25.36 -21.14
C THR A 3 2.96 -25.23 -19.65
N LYS A 4 3.88 -25.59 -18.76
CA LYS A 4 3.63 -25.46 -17.30
C LYS A 4 4.55 -24.50 -16.55
N LEU A 5 5.35 -23.66 -17.23
CA LEU A 5 6.31 -22.77 -16.56
C LEU A 5 5.94 -21.27 -16.59
N ALA A 6 4.87 -20.89 -17.25
CA ALA A 6 4.55 -19.45 -17.45
C ALA A 6 3.81 -18.78 -16.28
N ILE A 7 3.22 -19.53 -15.36
CA ILE A 7 2.37 -18.95 -14.29
C ILE A 7 3.16 -18.27 -13.16
N ILE A 8 4.45 -18.51 -13.06
CA ILE A 8 5.33 -17.94 -12.03
C ILE A 8 5.89 -16.56 -12.45
N SER A 9 5.80 -16.25 -13.73
CA SER A 9 6.50 -15.12 -14.34
C SER A 9 5.92 -13.73 -13.96
N SER A 10 4.61 -13.54 -13.87
CA SER A 10 4.05 -12.18 -13.71
C SER A 10 4.17 -11.60 -12.28
N LEU A 11 4.28 -12.46 -11.27
CA LEU A 11 4.59 -12.04 -9.89
C LEU A 11 6.09 -11.85 -9.63
N ILE A 12 6.93 -12.47 -10.48
CA ILE A 12 8.39 -12.38 -10.40
C ILE A 12 8.92 -11.14 -11.14
N PHE A 13 8.20 -10.65 -12.17
CA PHE A 13 8.66 -9.52 -12.99
C PHE A 13 8.84 -8.21 -12.21
N SER A 14 8.04 -7.96 -11.19
CA SER A 14 8.29 -6.81 -10.30
C SER A 14 9.53 -6.99 -9.41
N SER A 15 10.14 -8.17 -9.37
CA SER A 15 11.32 -8.46 -8.56
C SER A 15 12.62 -8.68 -9.36
N LEU A 16 12.56 -8.89 -10.67
CA LEU A 16 13.74 -9.21 -11.50
C LEU A 16 14.44 -7.99 -12.11
N PHE A 17 13.81 -6.82 -12.13
CA PHE A 17 14.45 -5.59 -12.63
C PHE A 17 15.56 -5.00 -11.72
N LEU A 18 15.96 -5.69 -10.65
CA LEU A 18 16.77 -5.10 -9.58
C LEU A 18 18.23 -5.58 -9.51
N LEU A 19 18.77 -6.26 -10.50
CA LEU A 19 20.09 -6.92 -10.31
C LEU A 19 21.25 -6.38 -11.14
N GLN A 20 21.19 -5.19 -11.74
CA GLN A 20 22.41 -4.57 -12.30
C GLN A 20 22.35 -3.03 -12.25
N CYS A 21 22.82 -2.43 -11.17
CA CYS A 21 23.33 -1.06 -11.20
C CYS A 21 24.74 -1.03 -10.62
N ASN A 22 25.74 -0.95 -11.49
CA ASN A 22 27.09 -0.55 -11.15
C ASN A 22 27.13 0.97 -10.94
N SER A 23 27.75 1.34 -9.83
CA SER A 23 28.03 2.69 -9.38
C SER A 23 28.57 3.63 -10.45
N LYS A 24 28.01 4.82 -10.58
CA LYS A 24 28.74 6.03 -10.95
C LYS A 24 28.12 7.31 -10.40
N THR A 25 28.96 8.03 -9.69
CA THR A 25 29.08 9.48 -9.49
C THR A 25 28.11 10.22 -8.60
N ASP A 26 28.73 10.81 -7.58
CA ASP A 26 28.22 11.90 -6.73
C ASP A 26 27.54 12.99 -7.56
N ASN A 27 26.23 12.99 -7.56
CA ASN A 27 25.44 14.17 -7.80
C ASN A 27 24.76 14.55 -6.47
N ASN A 28 25.43 15.44 -5.74
CA ASN A 28 24.77 16.22 -4.70
C ASN A 28 23.65 17.04 -5.36
N TYR A 29 22.47 16.47 -5.50
CA TYR A 29 21.27 17.26 -5.69
C TYR A 29 21.00 17.98 -4.35
N ASP A 30 21.17 19.30 -4.37
CA ASP A 30 20.68 20.20 -3.32
C ASP A 30 19.16 20.09 -3.28
N ILE A 31 18.67 19.15 -2.45
CA ILE A 31 17.25 18.75 -2.32
C ILE A 31 16.46 19.81 -1.52
N GLU A 32 17.10 20.89 -1.09
CA GLU A 32 16.50 21.87 -0.19
C GLU A 32 15.63 22.96 -0.83
N GLN A 33 15.51 23.04 -2.17
CA GLN A 33 14.87 24.21 -2.80
C GLN A 33 13.76 23.93 -3.83
N SER A 34 12.78 23.10 -3.52
CA SER A 34 11.48 23.27 -4.23
C SER A 34 10.31 22.84 -3.38
N SER A 35 9.83 23.70 -2.52
CA SER A 35 8.62 23.37 -1.78
C SER A 35 7.64 24.54 -1.69
N SER A 36 6.60 24.48 -2.47
CA SER A 36 5.28 24.95 -2.08
C SER A 36 4.62 23.98 -1.08
N ALA A 37 5.39 23.19 -0.35
CA ALA A 37 4.92 22.29 0.68
C ALA A 37 4.24 23.10 1.78
N GLY A 38 3.02 22.74 2.10
CA GLY A 38 2.24 23.44 3.09
C GLY A 38 1.71 22.50 4.16
N PHE A 39 1.73 22.95 5.40
CA PHE A 39 1.14 22.22 6.49
C PHE A 39 -0.39 22.24 6.40
N THR A 40 -0.99 21.07 6.32
CA THR A 40 -2.42 20.89 6.45
C THR A 40 -2.73 20.44 7.87
N LYS A 41 -3.59 21.16 8.53
CA LYS A 41 -4.02 20.87 9.88
C LYS A 41 -5.42 20.26 9.86
N ILE A 42 -5.56 19.03 10.37
CA ILE A 42 -6.86 18.41 10.61
C ILE A 42 -7.08 18.36 12.10
N THR A 43 -8.11 19.04 12.58
CA THR A 43 -8.59 18.90 13.96
C THR A 43 -9.91 18.15 13.96
N GLY A 44 -10.27 17.57 15.09
CA GLY A 44 -11.59 16.94 15.16
C GLY A 44 -12.07 16.70 16.56
N TYR A 45 -13.33 16.31 16.64
CA TYR A 45 -14.00 15.96 17.86
C TYR A 45 -14.87 14.73 17.66
N ILE A 46 -14.88 13.84 18.66
CA ILE A 46 -15.65 12.61 18.65
C ILE A 46 -16.78 12.70 19.66
N HIS A 47 -18.00 12.67 19.15
CA HIS A 47 -19.21 12.56 19.95
C HIS A 47 -19.47 11.09 20.33
N ASN A 48 -20.16 10.88 21.44
CA ASN A 48 -20.65 9.56 21.89
C ASN A 48 -19.53 8.49 21.97
N ARG A 49 -18.36 8.88 22.49
CA ARG A 49 -17.16 8.06 22.58
C ARG A 49 -17.38 6.71 23.29
N ASP A 50 -18.32 6.65 24.22
CA ASP A 50 -18.64 5.43 24.99
C ASP A 50 -19.12 4.25 24.12
N PHE A 51 -19.53 4.48 22.87
CA PHE A 51 -19.86 3.42 21.93
C PHE A 51 -18.65 2.62 21.46
N TYR A 52 -17.45 3.23 21.44
CA TYR A 52 -16.18 2.59 21.11
C TYR A 52 -15.10 2.93 22.14
N PRO A 53 -15.22 2.45 23.39
CA PRO A 53 -14.34 2.86 24.51
C PRO A 53 -12.89 2.43 24.32
N ASN A 54 -12.63 1.44 23.47
CA ASN A 54 -11.30 0.94 23.17
C ASN A 54 -10.61 1.71 22.01
N GLU A 55 -11.32 2.60 21.33
CA GLU A 55 -10.74 3.44 20.27
C GLU A 55 -9.98 4.60 20.92
N LYS A 56 -8.64 4.52 20.88
CA LYS A 56 -7.75 5.51 21.53
C LYS A 56 -6.98 6.37 20.54
N GLU A 57 -7.04 6.04 19.26
CA GLU A 57 -6.28 6.71 18.20
C GLU A 57 -7.16 6.92 16.97
N MET A 58 -7.00 8.07 16.34
CA MET A 58 -7.47 8.28 14.98
C MET A 58 -6.37 7.92 13.98
N ILE A 59 -6.78 7.36 12.87
CA ILE A 59 -5.88 6.91 11.81
C ILE A 59 -6.23 7.65 10.52
N LEU A 60 -5.23 8.26 9.92
CA LEU A 60 -5.30 8.83 8.57
C LEU A 60 -4.38 8.04 7.65
N ASN A 61 -4.94 7.51 6.57
CA ASN A 61 -4.16 6.86 5.51
C ASN A 61 -4.12 7.79 4.31
N LEU A 62 -2.95 8.31 3.98
CA LEU A 62 -2.74 9.06 2.75
C LEU A 62 -2.59 8.11 1.56
N SER A 63 -3.03 8.54 0.38
CA SER A 63 -2.76 7.84 -0.86
C SER A 63 -1.26 7.80 -1.12
N HIS A 64 -0.72 6.63 -1.37
CA HIS A 64 0.68 6.48 -1.76
C HIS A 64 0.83 6.58 -3.28
N ILE A 65 1.91 7.17 -3.72
CA ILE A 65 2.20 7.41 -5.14
C ILE A 65 2.33 6.10 -5.97
N SER A 66 2.50 4.96 -5.32
CA SER A 66 2.42 3.64 -5.96
C SER A 66 0.99 3.12 -6.21
N GLY A 67 -0.03 3.94 -5.97
CA GLY A 67 -1.43 3.52 -6.05
C GLY A 67 -1.92 2.65 -4.89
N LYS A 68 -1.20 2.62 -3.76
CA LYS A 68 -1.55 1.83 -2.58
C LYS A 68 -2.04 2.74 -1.45
N TYR A 69 -3.26 2.54 -0.99
CA TYR A 69 -3.69 3.09 0.30
C TYR A 69 -2.95 2.38 1.45
N ARG A 70 -2.87 3.04 2.59
CA ARG A 70 -2.22 2.54 3.82
C ARG A 70 -0.70 2.46 3.80
N ALA A 71 -0.04 2.84 2.72
CA ALA A 71 1.41 2.90 2.70
C ALA A 71 1.95 4.05 3.55
N ILE A 72 1.21 5.17 3.62
CA ILE A 72 1.47 6.28 4.53
C ILE A 72 0.34 6.35 5.53
N GLN A 73 0.58 5.82 6.72
CA GLN A 73 -0.36 5.85 7.82
C GLN A 73 0.13 6.83 8.89
N ILE A 74 -0.73 7.77 9.26
CA ILE A 74 -0.48 8.74 10.32
C ILE A 74 -1.49 8.46 11.43
N LYS A 75 -1.01 8.39 12.66
CA LYS A 75 -1.84 8.15 13.85
C LYS A 75 -1.76 9.33 14.80
N THR A 76 -2.85 9.64 15.44
CA THR A 76 -2.92 10.64 16.50
C THR A 76 -3.77 10.13 17.66
N PRO A 77 -3.41 10.41 18.93
CA PRO A 77 -4.25 10.01 20.05
C PRO A 77 -5.57 10.78 20.04
N ILE A 78 -6.62 10.13 20.56
CA ILE A 78 -7.86 10.79 20.94
C ILE A 78 -7.69 11.23 22.39
N ASN A 79 -7.75 12.52 22.65
CA ASN A 79 -7.66 13.10 23.99
C ASN A 79 -8.86 12.70 24.84
N ASP A 80 -8.75 12.85 26.16
CA ASP A 80 -9.82 12.48 27.10
C ASP A 80 -11.12 13.27 26.86
N ASP A 81 -11.01 14.50 26.35
CA ASP A 81 -12.15 15.33 25.96
C ASP A 81 -12.75 14.98 24.59
N GLY A 82 -12.23 13.98 23.90
CA GLY A 82 -12.70 13.54 22.58
C GLY A 82 -12.05 14.28 21.42
N THR A 83 -11.15 15.23 21.64
CA THR A 83 -10.46 15.95 20.57
C THR A 83 -9.32 15.14 19.98
N PHE A 84 -8.98 15.39 18.70
CA PHE A 84 -7.80 14.84 18.03
C PHE A 84 -7.24 15.87 17.03
N GLN A 85 -5.96 15.69 16.65
CA GLN A 85 -5.31 16.57 15.69
C GLN A 85 -4.26 15.85 14.86
N PHE A 86 -4.26 16.10 13.54
CA PHE A 86 -3.16 15.78 12.64
C PHE A 86 -2.52 17.06 12.11
N GLU A 87 -1.20 17.03 11.96
CA GLU A 87 -0.43 18.01 11.21
C GLU A 87 0.31 17.26 10.11
N ILE A 88 0.06 17.63 8.86
CA ILE A 88 0.48 16.88 7.69
C ILE A 88 1.19 17.84 6.74
N ASP A 89 2.41 17.51 6.38
CA ASP A 89 3.11 18.16 5.28
C ASP A 89 2.57 17.57 3.96
N LEU A 90 1.90 18.39 3.14
CA LEU A 90 1.37 18.01 1.85
C LEU A 90 2.06 18.80 0.75
N ALA A 91 2.78 18.11 -0.13
CA ALA A 91 3.38 18.74 -1.30
C ALA A 91 2.33 19.15 -2.34
N ARG A 92 1.21 18.41 -2.43
CA ARG A 92 0.15 18.56 -3.44
C ARG A 92 -1.20 18.11 -2.89
N PRO A 93 -2.32 18.53 -3.51
CA PRO A 93 -3.63 17.98 -3.22
C PRO A 93 -3.63 16.46 -3.37
N GLN A 94 -4.23 15.75 -2.43
CA GLN A 94 -4.31 14.29 -2.50
C GLN A 94 -5.48 13.76 -1.69
N ASP A 95 -5.94 12.58 -2.08
CA ASP A 95 -6.96 11.85 -1.37
C ASP A 95 -6.37 11.03 -0.21
N ALA A 96 -7.21 10.82 0.79
CA ALA A 96 -6.91 10.07 2.00
C ALA A 96 -8.14 9.26 2.43
N THR A 97 -7.94 8.36 3.39
CA THR A 97 -9.03 7.68 4.10
C THR A 97 -8.82 7.79 5.61
N MET A 98 -9.89 7.81 6.36
CA MET A 98 -9.85 7.79 7.83
C MET A 98 -10.74 6.63 8.33
N PRO A 99 -10.22 5.39 8.27
CA PRO A 99 -11.02 4.23 8.62
C PRO A 99 -11.31 4.15 10.14
N PRO A 100 -12.47 3.63 10.52
CA PRO A 100 -13.57 3.15 9.68
C PRO A 100 -14.55 4.25 9.22
N HIS A 101 -14.30 5.51 9.60
CA HIS A 101 -15.27 6.60 9.56
C HIS A 101 -15.43 7.25 8.17
N LEU A 102 -14.32 7.46 7.46
CA LEU A 102 -14.30 8.12 6.15
C LEU A 102 -13.56 7.27 5.13
N ALA A 103 -14.29 6.81 4.12
CA ALA A 103 -13.73 6.06 3.01
C ALA A 103 -12.99 6.96 1.99
N PHE A 104 -13.28 8.26 2.02
CA PHE A 104 -12.65 9.24 1.13
C PHE A 104 -12.57 10.60 1.83
N LEU A 105 -11.44 11.26 1.68
CA LEU A 105 -11.18 12.62 2.11
C LEU A 105 -10.18 13.25 1.13
N TYR A 106 -10.48 14.44 0.59
CA TYR A 106 -9.57 15.18 -0.29
C TYR A 106 -8.92 16.30 0.50
N LEU A 107 -7.59 16.32 0.52
CA LEU A 107 -6.79 17.25 1.32
C LEU A 107 -6.02 18.20 0.42
N LEU A 108 -5.98 19.47 0.81
CA LEU A 108 -5.22 20.52 0.13
C LEU A 108 -4.02 20.95 0.97
N PRO A 109 -2.86 21.28 0.36
CA PRO A 109 -1.75 21.92 1.07
C PRO A 109 -2.16 23.28 1.63
N ASN A 110 -1.57 23.68 2.77
CA ASN A 110 -1.83 24.95 3.45
C ASN A 110 -3.30 25.17 3.82
N ASP A 111 -4.01 24.09 4.17
CA ASP A 111 -5.41 24.14 4.54
C ASP A 111 -5.64 23.72 6.00
N SER A 112 -6.83 24.03 6.50
CA SER A 112 -7.29 23.56 7.81
C SER A 112 -8.66 22.92 7.68
N LEU A 113 -8.81 21.73 8.23
CA LEU A 113 -10.06 20.98 8.22
C LEU A 113 -10.44 20.60 9.64
N HIS A 114 -11.70 20.83 10.00
CA HIS A 114 -12.26 20.33 11.25
C HIS A 114 -13.31 19.28 10.97
N ILE A 115 -13.18 18.12 11.65
CA ILE A 115 -14.00 16.93 11.45
C ILE A 115 -14.69 16.56 12.76
N GLU A 116 -16.01 16.55 12.77
CA GLU A 116 -16.79 15.99 13.87
C GLU A 116 -17.34 14.63 13.45
N ILE A 117 -17.18 13.61 14.29
CA ILE A 117 -17.61 12.23 14.04
C ILE A 117 -18.48 11.80 15.21
N ASP A 118 -19.65 11.24 14.93
CA ASP A 118 -20.50 10.62 15.94
C ASP A 118 -20.25 9.10 15.98
N PHE A 119 -19.71 8.61 17.09
CA PHE A 119 -19.48 7.17 17.25
C PHE A 119 -20.76 6.34 17.41
N LYS A 120 -21.88 6.99 17.70
CA LYS A 120 -23.19 6.33 17.68
C LYS A 120 -23.72 6.16 16.27
N ASP A 121 -23.41 7.10 15.37
CA ASP A 121 -23.75 7.05 13.95
C ASP A 121 -22.51 7.41 13.13
N LEU A 122 -21.75 6.42 12.72
CA LEU A 122 -20.49 6.59 11.99
C LEU A 122 -20.68 7.26 10.61
N LEU A 123 -21.93 7.43 10.14
CA LEU A 123 -22.24 8.16 8.92
C LEU A 123 -22.49 9.66 9.19
N ASP A 124 -22.72 10.06 10.45
CA ASP A 124 -22.84 11.49 10.81
C ASP A 124 -21.42 12.08 10.99
N VAL A 125 -20.87 12.49 9.84
CA VAL A 125 -19.60 13.20 9.78
C VAL A 125 -19.84 14.62 9.32
N ARG A 126 -19.39 15.60 10.11
CA ARG A 126 -19.53 17.04 9.81
C ARG A 126 -18.16 17.64 9.56
N LEU A 127 -18.07 18.43 8.49
CA LEU A 127 -16.85 19.12 8.09
C LEU A 127 -17.03 20.63 8.18
N SER A 128 -16.01 21.30 8.72
CA SER A 128 -15.93 22.76 8.76
C SER A 128 -14.48 23.24 8.64
N GLY A 129 -14.26 24.52 8.38
CA GLY A 129 -12.93 25.13 8.30
C GLY A 129 -12.54 25.53 6.88
N GLY A 130 -11.43 25.03 6.36
CA GLY A 130 -10.77 25.52 5.17
C GLY A 130 -11.43 25.20 3.81
N LYS A 131 -10.63 25.35 2.75
CA LYS A 131 -11.10 25.21 1.35
C LYS A 131 -11.47 23.77 0.98
N SER A 132 -10.82 22.79 1.58
CA SER A 132 -11.13 21.36 1.31
C SER A 132 -12.52 20.95 1.79
N VAL A 133 -13.19 21.74 2.63
CA VAL A 133 -14.56 21.46 3.12
C VAL A 133 -15.55 21.39 1.98
N GLU A 134 -15.58 22.38 1.09
CA GLU A 134 -16.51 22.42 -0.04
C GLU A 134 -16.29 21.23 -0.97
N ILE A 135 -15.02 20.96 -1.31
CA ILE A 135 -14.66 19.83 -2.16
C ILE A 135 -15.15 18.49 -1.54
N ASN A 136 -14.88 18.28 -0.25
CA ASN A 136 -15.30 17.04 0.41
C ASN A 136 -16.81 16.93 0.56
N GLN A 137 -17.51 18.03 0.87
CA GLN A 137 -18.97 18.04 0.92
C GLN A 137 -19.59 17.70 -0.44
N ASP A 138 -19.00 18.20 -1.52
CA ASP A 138 -19.47 17.90 -2.89
C ASP A 138 -19.18 16.45 -3.26
N PHE A 139 -18.04 15.86 -2.85
CA PHE A 139 -17.80 14.43 -2.98
C PHE A 139 -18.81 13.60 -2.19
N PHE A 140 -19.14 13.97 -0.95
CA PHE A 140 -20.10 13.23 -0.15
C PHE A 140 -21.49 13.26 -0.79
N LYS A 141 -21.95 14.44 -1.27
CA LYS A 141 -23.20 14.55 -2.05
C LYS A 141 -23.20 13.66 -3.29
N TYR A 142 -22.05 13.61 -4.00
CA TYR A 142 -21.87 12.76 -5.17
C TYR A 142 -21.96 11.27 -4.81
N PHE A 143 -21.27 10.82 -3.77
CA PHE A 143 -21.28 9.43 -3.34
C PHE A 143 -22.68 8.99 -2.87
N ASP A 144 -23.36 9.84 -2.12
CA ASP A 144 -24.72 9.58 -1.66
C ASP A 144 -25.72 9.49 -2.83
N ALA A 145 -25.63 10.42 -3.79
CA ALA A 145 -26.53 10.47 -4.92
C ALA A 145 -26.33 9.32 -5.90
N THR A 146 -25.10 8.86 -6.08
CA THR A 146 -24.74 7.87 -7.11
C THR A 146 -24.59 6.47 -6.55
N GLY A 147 -24.34 6.33 -5.25
CA GLY A 147 -23.92 5.07 -4.62
C GLY A 147 -22.52 4.63 -5.05
N TYR A 148 -21.76 5.51 -5.73
CA TYR A 148 -20.37 5.24 -6.05
C TYR A 148 -19.53 5.33 -4.77
N ARG A 149 -18.77 4.30 -4.47
CA ARG A 149 -17.83 4.30 -3.35
C ARG A 149 -16.46 3.96 -3.85
N ASN A 150 -15.49 4.77 -3.50
CA ASN A 150 -14.07 4.58 -3.87
C ASN A 150 -13.39 3.45 -3.08
N ASP A 151 -14.07 2.90 -2.09
CA ASP A 151 -13.61 1.73 -1.37
C ASP A 151 -13.83 0.49 -2.25
N ASN A 152 -12.77 -0.07 -2.73
CA ASN A 152 -12.68 -1.34 -3.48
C ASN A 152 -13.40 -2.54 -2.84
N VAL A 153 -14.30 -2.32 -1.89
CA VAL A 153 -14.71 -3.37 -0.95
C VAL A 153 -15.87 -4.20 -1.47
N ASN A 154 -16.69 -3.73 -2.38
CA ASN A 154 -17.84 -4.51 -2.86
C ASN A 154 -18.32 -4.07 -4.25
N TYR A 155 -17.42 -3.88 -5.19
CA TYR A 155 -17.89 -4.02 -6.55
C TYR A 155 -18.28 -5.49 -6.73
N HIS A 156 -19.54 -5.75 -6.88
CA HIS A 156 -20.06 -7.00 -7.45
C HIS A 156 -19.61 -7.04 -8.91
N GLY A 157 -18.29 -7.05 -9.12
CA GLY A 157 -17.72 -7.28 -10.43
C GLY A 157 -18.26 -8.60 -10.94
N VAL A 158 -18.12 -8.82 -12.22
CA VAL A 158 -18.30 -10.12 -12.84
C VAL A 158 -17.75 -11.16 -11.87
N GLY A 159 -18.61 -12.03 -11.34
CA GLY A 159 -18.18 -13.00 -10.33
C GLY A 159 -16.95 -13.75 -10.83
N THR A 160 -16.02 -14.08 -9.96
CA THR A 160 -14.77 -14.76 -10.34
C THR A 160 -14.98 -15.98 -11.20
N ASP A 161 -16.12 -16.65 -11.04
CA ASP A 161 -16.53 -17.77 -11.90
C ASP A 161 -16.91 -17.29 -13.30
N CYS A 162 -17.56 -16.16 -13.46
CA CYS A 162 -17.93 -15.62 -14.76
C CYS A 162 -16.71 -15.06 -15.50
N GLU A 163 -15.73 -14.42 -14.83
CA GLU A 163 -14.48 -13.97 -15.45
C GLU A 163 -13.75 -15.09 -16.21
N ILE A 164 -13.94 -16.36 -15.80
CA ILE A 164 -13.33 -17.52 -16.44
C ILE A 164 -14.31 -18.27 -17.35
N ASN A 165 -15.57 -18.40 -16.97
CA ASN A 165 -16.53 -19.33 -17.58
C ASN A 165 -17.54 -18.67 -18.51
N CYS A 166 -17.83 -17.37 -18.40
CA CYS A 166 -18.69 -16.66 -19.33
C CYS A 166 -17.97 -16.41 -20.68
N SER A 167 -18.73 -16.06 -21.73
CA SER A 167 -18.12 -15.55 -22.97
C SER A 167 -17.46 -14.20 -22.74
N TRP A 168 -16.51 -13.83 -23.60
CA TRP A 168 -15.86 -12.51 -23.48
C TRP A 168 -16.86 -11.37 -23.67
N ASP A 169 -17.75 -11.50 -24.64
CA ASP A 169 -18.81 -10.50 -24.88
C ASP A 169 -19.70 -10.30 -23.68
N GLU A 170 -20.05 -11.35 -22.95
CA GLU A 170 -20.85 -11.25 -21.72
C GLU A 170 -20.10 -10.51 -20.62
N ILE A 171 -18.81 -10.75 -20.48
CA ILE A 171 -17.97 -10.05 -19.49
C ILE A 171 -17.89 -8.55 -19.84
N VAL A 172 -17.59 -8.22 -21.10
CA VAL A 172 -17.52 -6.84 -21.58
C VAL A 172 -18.84 -6.13 -21.34
N ARG A 173 -19.96 -6.77 -21.72
CA ARG A 173 -21.31 -6.24 -21.51
C ARG A 173 -21.58 -5.90 -20.06
N GLN A 174 -21.24 -6.77 -19.12
CA GLN A 174 -21.46 -6.53 -17.69
C GLN A 174 -20.63 -5.35 -17.17
N PHE A 175 -19.36 -5.25 -17.56
CA PHE A 175 -18.51 -4.11 -17.20
C PHE A 175 -19.03 -2.80 -17.81
N ASP A 176 -19.47 -2.82 -19.07
CA ASP A 176 -20.03 -1.64 -19.75
C ASP A 176 -21.35 -1.19 -19.14
N GLU A 177 -22.25 -2.10 -18.79
CA GLU A 177 -23.50 -1.80 -18.13
C GLU A 177 -23.27 -1.10 -16.77
N GLU A 178 -22.33 -1.61 -16.00
CA GLU A 178 -21.99 -1.01 -14.72
C GLU A 178 -21.38 0.38 -14.91
N ARG A 179 -20.39 0.52 -15.80
CA ARG A 179 -19.77 1.83 -16.13
C ARG A 179 -20.81 2.84 -16.57
N ASN A 180 -21.70 2.45 -17.50
CA ASN A 180 -22.72 3.32 -18.03
C ASN A 180 -23.75 3.71 -16.95
N THR A 181 -24.06 2.82 -16.03
CA THR A 181 -24.92 3.13 -14.89
C THR A 181 -24.32 4.27 -14.04
N TYR A 182 -23.04 4.22 -13.73
CA TYR A 182 -22.38 5.30 -12.97
C TYR A 182 -22.22 6.58 -13.79
N ARG A 183 -21.97 6.49 -15.09
CA ARG A 183 -21.93 7.67 -15.99
C ARG A 183 -23.28 8.41 -16.00
N GLU A 184 -24.39 7.70 -16.15
CA GLU A 184 -25.72 8.32 -16.15
C GLU A 184 -26.06 8.91 -14.77
N LYS A 185 -25.80 8.22 -13.69
CA LYS A 185 -25.99 8.75 -12.32
C LYS A 185 -25.15 10.02 -12.10
N ARG A 186 -23.87 10.02 -12.51
CA ARG A 186 -23.02 11.20 -12.45
C ARG A 186 -23.59 12.36 -13.26
N LYS A 187 -24.02 12.10 -14.49
CA LYS A 187 -24.63 13.09 -15.36
C LYS A 187 -25.89 13.71 -14.73
N GLU A 188 -26.78 12.88 -14.21
CA GLU A 188 -27.96 13.36 -13.49
C GLU A 188 -27.61 14.19 -12.25
N PHE A 189 -26.60 13.79 -11.49
CA PHE A 189 -26.13 14.54 -10.33
C PHE A 189 -25.61 15.92 -10.74
N LEU A 190 -24.74 16.00 -11.75
CA LEU A 190 -24.17 17.26 -12.24
C LEU A 190 -25.19 18.21 -12.88
N GLN A 191 -26.29 17.67 -13.43
CA GLN A 191 -27.41 18.49 -13.93
C GLN A 191 -28.22 19.16 -12.80
N LYS A 192 -28.23 18.56 -11.61
CA LYS A 192 -29.04 18.99 -10.46
C LYS A 192 -28.23 19.74 -9.41
N THR A 193 -26.91 19.61 -9.43
CA THR A 193 -26.02 20.09 -8.37
C THR A 193 -24.84 20.83 -8.97
N ASN A 194 -24.63 22.07 -8.53
CA ASN A 194 -23.40 22.79 -8.85
C ASN A 194 -22.30 22.31 -7.92
N VAL A 195 -21.19 21.86 -8.46
CA VAL A 195 -20.03 21.35 -7.73
C VAL A 195 -18.74 21.94 -8.27
N CYS A 196 -17.66 21.90 -7.51
CA CYS A 196 -16.36 22.41 -7.92
C CYS A 196 -15.72 21.58 -9.05
N ASP A 197 -14.77 22.19 -9.76
CA ASP A 197 -14.08 21.59 -10.91
C ASP A 197 -13.31 20.32 -10.54
N GLU A 198 -12.74 20.25 -9.33
CA GLU A 198 -12.07 19.07 -8.80
C GLU A 198 -13.00 17.86 -8.76
N VAL A 199 -14.22 18.03 -8.27
CA VAL A 199 -15.23 16.97 -8.21
C VAL A 199 -15.67 16.54 -9.61
N ILE A 200 -15.84 17.51 -10.52
CA ILE A 200 -16.19 17.20 -11.92
C ILE A 200 -15.10 16.34 -12.56
N ALA A 201 -13.84 16.75 -12.47
CA ALA A 201 -12.72 16.05 -13.10
C ALA A 201 -12.44 14.69 -12.47
N LEU A 202 -12.37 14.64 -11.12
CA LEU A 202 -12.01 13.43 -10.40
C LEU A 202 -13.10 12.36 -10.48
N THR A 203 -14.39 12.72 -10.41
CA THR A 203 -15.48 11.73 -10.49
C THR A 203 -15.58 11.09 -11.88
N GLU A 204 -15.26 11.81 -12.95
CA GLU A 204 -15.15 11.23 -14.29
C GLU A 204 -13.99 10.24 -14.36
N SER A 205 -12.82 10.68 -13.93
CA SER A 205 -11.61 9.85 -13.92
C SER A 205 -11.78 8.60 -13.05
N MET A 206 -12.41 8.71 -11.89
CA MET A 206 -12.68 7.57 -11.02
C MET A 206 -13.49 6.48 -11.72
N ILE A 207 -14.59 6.83 -12.39
CA ILE A 207 -15.45 5.86 -13.10
C ILE A 207 -14.64 5.14 -14.20
N GLU A 208 -13.95 5.91 -15.04
CA GLU A 208 -13.24 5.36 -16.18
C GLU A 208 -12.03 4.51 -15.77
N LEU A 209 -11.18 5.05 -14.91
CA LEU A 209 -9.97 4.34 -14.50
C LEU A 209 -10.28 3.11 -13.64
N ASP A 210 -11.32 3.14 -12.81
CA ASP A 210 -11.76 1.94 -12.07
C ASP A 210 -12.33 0.87 -13.00
N TYR A 211 -13.07 1.26 -14.02
CA TYR A 211 -13.50 0.32 -15.07
C TYR A 211 -12.29 -0.44 -15.64
N TYR A 212 -11.27 0.29 -16.13
CA TYR A 212 -10.10 -0.34 -16.73
C TYR A 212 -9.25 -1.13 -15.73
N ASN A 213 -9.16 -0.70 -14.47
CA ASN A 213 -8.47 -1.48 -13.43
C ASN A 213 -9.06 -2.89 -13.27
N ARG A 214 -10.37 -3.03 -13.38
CA ARG A 214 -11.07 -4.32 -13.26
C ARG A 214 -11.10 -5.07 -14.58
N PHE A 215 -11.41 -4.39 -15.66
CA PHE A 215 -11.48 -4.94 -17.00
C PHE A 215 -10.16 -5.60 -17.43
N ILE A 216 -9.02 -4.91 -17.22
CA ILE A 216 -7.70 -5.45 -17.52
C ILE A 216 -7.38 -6.67 -16.63
N GLY A 217 -7.84 -6.68 -15.38
CA GLY A 217 -7.70 -7.86 -14.52
C GLY A 217 -8.41 -9.10 -15.10
N ALA A 218 -9.63 -8.94 -15.60
CA ALA A 218 -10.37 -10.01 -16.27
C ALA A 218 -9.74 -10.42 -17.60
N TRP A 219 -9.34 -9.45 -18.41
CA TRP A 219 -8.64 -9.68 -19.67
C TRP A 219 -7.34 -10.49 -19.49
N LEU A 220 -6.49 -10.11 -18.52
CA LEU A 220 -5.25 -10.82 -18.22
C LEU A 220 -5.50 -12.28 -17.78
N LYS A 221 -6.48 -12.50 -16.89
CA LYS A 221 -6.84 -13.85 -16.45
C LYS A 221 -7.22 -14.76 -17.61
N ARG A 222 -8.02 -14.24 -18.55
CA ARG A 222 -8.46 -14.99 -19.74
C ARG A 222 -7.33 -15.23 -20.71
N SER A 223 -6.53 -14.21 -21.03
CA SER A 223 -5.39 -14.32 -21.93
C SER A 223 -4.37 -15.35 -21.41
N LEU A 224 -4.08 -15.35 -20.11
CA LEU A 224 -3.22 -16.36 -19.46
C LEU A 224 -3.82 -17.77 -19.49
N ALA A 225 -5.15 -17.87 -19.47
CA ALA A 225 -5.85 -19.15 -19.61
C ALA A 225 -6.00 -19.61 -21.06
N GLY A 226 -5.51 -18.86 -22.04
CA GLY A 226 -5.65 -19.15 -23.47
C GLY A 226 -7.09 -19.08 -23.97
N LYS A 227 -7.94 -18.27 -23.31
CA LYS A 227 -9.33 -18.07 -23.68
C LYS A 227 -9.47 -16.81 -24.54
N GLU A 228 -10.58 -16.75 -25.27
CA GLU A 228 -10.94 -15.58 -26.06
C GLU A 228 -11.02 -14.32 -25.19
N ALA A 229 -10.40 -13.25 -25.69
CA ALA A 229 -10.36 -11.92 -25.10
C ALA A 229 -10.06 -10.89 -26.20
N THR A 230 -10.23 -9.60 -25.90
CA THR A 230 -9.81 -8.51 -26.80
C THR A 230 -8.32 -8.66 -27.18
N ASP A 231 -7.98 -8.37 -28.41
CA ASP A 231 -6.59 -8.42 -28.89
C ASP A 231 -5.69 -7.38 -28.18
N ASN A 232 -4.40 -7.66 -28.19
CA ASN A 232 -3.39 -6.89 -27.49
C ASN A 232 -3.28 -5.44 -27.97
N GLU A 233 -3.42 -5.20 -29.28
CA GLU A 233 -3.29 -3.86 -29.89
C GLU A 233 -4.47 -2.98 -29.47
N THR A 234 -5.69 -3.52 -29.54
CA THR A 234 -6.90 -2.84 -29.10
C THR A 234 -6.79 -2.43 -27.62
N ILE A 235 -6.36 -3.34 -26.74
CA ILE A 235 -6.19 -3.06 -25.31
C ILE A 235 -5.20 -1.90 -25.08
N MET A 236 -4.03 -1.93 -25.73
CA MET A 236 -3.05 -0.86 -25.54
C MET A 236 -3.51 0.49 -26.10
N ASN A 237 -4.23 0.48 -27.21
CA ASN A 237 -4.79 1.72 -27.77
C ASN A 237 -5.83 2.32 -26.82
N GLU A 238 -6.77 1.53 -26.31
CA GLU A 238 -7.76 1.98 -25.34
C GLU A 238 -7.11 2.54 -24.06
N LEU A 239 -6.12 1.85 -23.52
CA LEU A 239 -5.41 2.32 -22.33
C LEU A 239 -4.66 3.64 -22.56
N ASN A 240 -4.05 3.82 -23.73
CA ASN A 240 -3.40 5.07 -24.10
C ASN A 240 -4.40 6.22 -24.26
N GLU A 241 -5.57 5.97 -24.91
CA GLU A 241 -6.63 6.97 -25.07
C GLU A 241 -7.20 7.43 -23.72
N VAL A 242 -7.51 6.46 -22.84
CA VAL A 242 -8.01 6.75 -21.50
C VAL A 242 -6.99 7.53 -20.69
N ALA A 243 -5.73 7.12 -20.73
CA ALA A 243 -4.67 7.85 -20.04
C ALA A 243 -4.53 9.27 -20.60
N ALA A 244 -4.49 9.44 -21.93
CA ALA A 244 -4.40 10.76 -22.55
C ALA A 244 -5.56 11.68 -22.14
N LYS A 245 -6.77 11.13 -21.97
CA LYS A 245 -7.94 11.90 -21.56
C LYS A 245 -7.89 12.32 -20.08
N HIS A 246 -7.53 11.42 -19.18
CA HIS A 246 -7.72 11.61 -17.74
C HIS A 246 -6.49 12.12 -16.99
N PHE A 247 -5.30 12.05 -17.61
CA PHE A 247 -4.05 12.47 -16.96
C PHE A 247 -3.61 13.91 -17.29
N ASN A 248 -4.39 14.64 -18.09
CA ASN A 248 -4.10 16.03 -18.42
C ASN A 248 -4.89 17.05 -17.58
N SER A 249 -5.73 16.60 -16.64
CA SER A 249 -6.59 17.49 -15.85
C SER A 249 -5.84 18.28 -14.77
N GLY A 250 -4.64 17.84 -14.37
CA GLY A 250 -3.92 18.38 -13.21
C GLY A 250 -4.49 17.93 -11.86
N PHE A 251 -5.62 17.22 -11.83
CA PHE A 251 -6.23 16.67 -10.64
C PHE A 251 -5.99 15.16 -10.58
N TYR A 252 -5.34 14.68 -9.54
CA TYR A 252 -4.99 13.28 -9.40
C TYR A 252 -5.48 12.69 -8.08
N SER A 253 -5.94 11.45 -8.16
CA SER A 253 -6.33 10.63 -7.00
C SER A 253 -5.57 9.31 -6.99
N ASN A 254 -5.73 8.53 -5.94
CA ASN A 254 -5.17 7.18 -5.87
C ASN A 254 -5.58 6.30 -7.07
N THR A 255 -6.76 6.53 -7.65
CA THR A 255 -7.25 5.78 -8.81
C THR A 255 -6.32 5.93 -10.02
N HIS A 256 -5.73 7.11 -10.25
CA HIS A 256 -4.76 7.35 -11.33
C HIS A 256 -3.48 6.52 -11.12
N PHE A 257 -2.91 6.57 -9.93
CA PHE A 257 -1.70 5.79 -9.61
C PHE A 257 -1.97 4.28 -9.66
N LYS A 258 -3.15 3.86 -9.21
CA LYS A 258 -3.58 2.47 -9.29
C LYS A 258 -3.78 2.01 -10.74
N PHE A 259 -4.35 2.85 -11.61
CA PHE A 259 -4.48 2.55 -13.02
C PHE A 259 -3.11 2.28 -13.67
N ILE A 260 -2.13 3.14 -13.44
CA ILE A 260 -0.77 2.93 -13.97
C ILE A 260 -0.13 1.67 -13.35
N SER A 261 -0.20 1.49 -12.02
CA SER A 261 0.49 0.40 -11.32
C SER A 261 -0.11 -0.98 -11.59
N SER A 262 -1.41 -1.07 -11.87
CA SER A 262 -2.10 -2.35 -12.04
C SER A 262 -2.60 -2.59 -13.47
N ALA A 263 -3.36 -1.67 -14.05
CA ALA A 263 -3.92 -1.89 -15.39
C ALA A 263 -2.87 -1.69 -16.48
N TYR A 264 -2.36 -0.47 -16.60
CA TYR A 264 -1.47 -0.08 -17.69
C TYR A 264 -0.17 -0.90 -17.70
N THR A 265 0.57 -0.90 -16.59
CA THR A 265 1.85 -1.61 -16.48
C THR A 265 1.69 -3.12 -16.67
N SER A 266 0.61 -3.71 -16.12
CA SER A 266 0.38 -5.16 -16.26
C SER A 266 0.03 -5.55 -17.70
N ALA A 267 -0.83 -4.78 -18.38
CA ALA A 267 -1.15 -5.02 -19.79
C ALA A 267 0.09 -4.83 -20.68
N ALA A 268 0.82 -3.73 -20.52
CA ALA A 268 2.03 -3.47 -21.28
C ALA A 268 3.09 -4.57 -21.09
N SER A 269 3.33 -5.01 -19.84
CA SER A 269 4.29 -6.10 -19.56
C SER A 269 3.86 -7.44 -20.16
N PHE A 270 2.56 -7.76 -20.13
CA PHE A 270 2.03 -8.97 -20.71
C PHE A 270 2.19 -8.98 -22.24
N ILE A 271 1.93 -7.83 -22.88
CA ILE A 271 1.96 -7.71 -24.36
C ILE A 271 3.39 -7.67 -24.89
N THR A 272 4.28 -6.87 -24.30
CA THR A 272 5.65 -6.67 -24.80
C THR A 272 6.61 -7.74 -24.35
N GLN A 273 6.31 -8.46 -23.26
CA GLN A 273 7.15 -9.50 -22.67
C GLN A 273 8.64 -9.10 -22.65
N PRO A 274 9.01 -8.01 -21.97
CA PRO A 274 10.37 -7.50 -21.99
C PRO A 274 11.35 -8.62 -21.60
N SER A 275 12.46 -8.74 -22.36
CA SER A 275 13.46 -9.78 -22.13
C SER A 275 14.19 -9.57 -20.79
N GLU A 276 14.76 -10.63 -20.26
CA GLU A 276 15.64 -10.53 -19.10
C GLU A 276 16.82 -9.59 -19.42
N GLY A 277 17.02 -8.57 -18.57
CA GLY A 277 18.02 -7.54 -18.76
C GLY A 277 17.55 -6.28 -19.49
N THR A 278 16.29 -6.23 -19.98
CA THR A 278 15.72 -4.98 -20.49
C THR A 278 15.70 -3.95 -19.35
N LYS A 279 16.29 -2.79 -19.59
CA LYS A 279 16.25 -1.70 -18.60
C LYS A 279 14.83 -1.12 -18.53
N TYR A 280 14.42 -0.74 -17.34
CA TYR A 280 13.06 -0.21 -17.12
C TYR A 280 12.80 1.04 -17.93
N GLU A 281 13.76 1.95 -18.02
CA GLU A 281 13.67 3.19 -18.80
C GLU A 281 13.49 2.93 -20.30
N ASP A 282 14.20 1.95 -20.87
CA ASP A 282 14.06 1.58 -22.28
C ASP A 282 12.66 1.03 -22.56
N TRP A 283 12.19 0.16 -21.68
CA TRP A 283 10.85 -0.42 -21.78
C TRP A 283 9.75 0.64 -21.62
N VAL A 284 9.86 1.56 -20.66
CA VAL A 284 8.90 2.67 -20.50
C VAL A 284 8.82 3.52 -21.77
N ASN A 285 9.97 3.83 -22.39
CA ASN A 285 10.02 4.60 -23.62
C ASN A 285 9.38 3.87 -24.81
N GLU A 286 9.38 2.56 -24.82
CA GLU A 286 8.72 1.72 -25.83
C GLU A 286 7.19 1.75 -25.66
N VAL A 287 6.69 1.57 -24.44
CA VAL A 287 5.26 1.33 -24.19
C VAL A 287 4.46 2.60 -23.95
N ALA A 288 5.03 3.62 -23.31
CA ALA A 288 4.33 4.86 -23.00
C ALA A 288 4.31 5.83 -24.18
N LYS A 289 3.10 6.22 -24.64
CA LYS A 289 2.91 7.07 -25.82
C LYS A 289 2.93 8.57 -25.52
N SER A 290 2.96 8.97 -24.24
CA SER A 290 3.02 10.39 -23.87
C SER A 290 3.95 10.58 -22.66
N ASP A 291 4.49 11.78 -22.52
CA ASP A 291 5.42 12.09 -21.43
C ASP A 291 4.74 12.02 -20.08
N ILE A 292 3.48 12.41 -19.96
CA ILE A 292 2.72 12.30 -18.72
C ILE A 292 2.58 10.83 -18.28
N ILE A 293 2.36 9.88 -19.19
CA ILE A 293 2.30 8.46 -18.85
C ILE A 293 3.68 7.95 -18.41
N LYS A 294 4.76 8.39 -19.07
CA LYS A 294 6.13 8.07 -18.67
C LYS A 294 6.41 8.55 -17.23
N ASP A 295 6.08 9.80 -16.95
CA ASP A 295 6.24 10.38 -15.62
C ASP A 295 5.47 9.58 -14.57
N PHE A 296 4.23 9.19 -14.85
CA PHE A 296 3.46 8.33 -13.93
C PHE A 296 4.08 6.94 -13.76
N MET A 297 4.57 6.30 -14.83
CA MET A 297 5.22 5.00 -14.73
C MET A 297 6.51 5.06 -13.91
N PHE A 298 7.36 6.05 -14.13
CA PHE A 298 8.56 6.25 -13.32
C PHE A 298 8.21 6.60 -11.87
N THR A 299 7.22 7.45 -11.66
CA THR A 299 6.72 7.84 -10.35
C THR A 299 6.22 6.64 -9.55
N VAL A 300 5.39 5.80 -10.15
CA VAL A 300 4.87 4.58 -9.50
C VAL A 300 6.00 3.63 -9.17
N GLN A 301 6.94 3.44 -10.07
CA GLN A 301 8.06 2.51 -9.83
C GLN A 301 9.03 3.05 -8.78
N ALA A 302 9.33 4.36 -8.78
CA ALA A 302 10.08 5.01 -7.71
C ALA A 302 9.37 4.87 -6.35
N GLY A 303 8.04 5.07 -6.32
CA GLY A 303 7.22 4.80 -5.14
C GLY A 303 7.30 3.34 -4.66
N HIS A 304 7.34 2.37 -5.58
CA HIS A 304 7.58 0.97 -5.21
C HIS A 304 8.98 0.74 -4.62
N SER A 305 10.01 1.47 -5.10
CA SER A 305 11.34 1.42 -4.47
C SER A 305 11.30 1.94 -3.03
N LEU A 306 10.58 3.03 -2.75
CA LEU A 306 10.38 3.51 -1.38
C LEU A 306 9.68 2.47 -0.49
N LEU A 307 8.64 1.80 -0.99
CA LEU A 307 7.97 0.73 -0.25
C LEU A 307 8.91 -0.44 0.08
N ARG A 308 9.93 -0.67 -0.76
CA ARG A 308 10.97 -1.69 -0.57
C ARG A 308 12.17 -1.16 0.21
N ARG A 309 12.19 0.14 0.56
CA ARG A 309 13.31 0.84 1.18
C ARG A 309 14.59 0.79 0.35
N ASP A 310 14.45 0.71 -0.96
CA ASP A 310 15.51 0.81 -1.94
C ASP A 310 15.69 2.28 -2.35
N LEU A 311 16.52 3.01 -1.59
CA LEU A 311 16.77 4.43 -1.84
C LEU A 311 17.55 4.65 -3.11
N ASN A 312 18.49 3.76 -3.47
CA ASN A 312 19.26 3.86 -4.71
C ASN A 312 18.36 3.68 -5.94
N GLY A 313 17.48 2.66 -5.91
CA GLY A 313 16.47 2.46 -6.95
C GLY A 313 15.52 3.64 -7.05
N PHE A 314 15.14 4.25 -5.92
CA PHE A 314 14.35 5.48 -5.90
C PHE A 314 15.06 6.65 -6.60
N GLU A 315 16.32 6.95 -6.22
CA GLU A 315 17.09 8.06 -6.77
C GLU A 315 17.28 7.92 -8.29
N ASN A 316 17.59 6.71 -8.76
CA ASN A 316 17.69 6.43 -10.18
C ASN A 316 16.38 6.69 -10.91
N LEU A 317 15.26 6.14 -10.44
CA LEU A 317 13.98 6.21 -11.12
C LEU A 317 13.35 7.62 -11.04
N SER A 318 13.51 8.32 -9.92
CA SER A 318 12.98 9.68 -9.77
C SER A 318 13.68 10.69 -10.68
N SER A 319 14.92 10.41 -11.12
CA SER A 319 15.64 11.27 -12.06
C SER A 319 15.02 11.32 -13.48
N TYR A 320 14.15 10.37 -13.81
CA TYR A 320 13.41 10.34 -15.08
C TYR A 320 12.04 11.05 -15.00
N VAL A 321 11.60 11.49 -13.83
CA VAL A 321 10.33 12.19 -13.64
C VAL A 321 10.53 13.67 -13.96
N SER A 322 9.88 14.15 -15.01
CA SER A 322 9.96 15.55 -15.45
C SER A 322 8.82 16.41 -14.88
N ASN A 323 7.71 15.81 -14.49
CA ASN A 323 6.58 16.52 -13.90
C ASN A 323 6.89 16.95 -12.46
N GLU A 324 6.99 18.27 -12.26
CA GLU A 324 7.38 18.87 -10.99
C GLU A 324 6.43 18.49 -9.84
N ASP A 325 5.14 18.34 -10.11
CA ASP A 325 4.15 17.98 -9.11
C ASP A 325 4.32 16.54 -8.61
N MET A 326 4.60 15.63 -9.53
CA MET A 326 4.88 14.23 -9.18
C MET A 326 6.22 14.11 -8.46
N LEU A 327 7.22 14.85 -8.91
CA LEU A 327 8.53 14.86 -8.27
C LEU A 327 8.44 15.42 -6.84
N ALA A 328 7.73 16.53 -6.63
CA ALA A 328 7.52 17.09 -5.29
C ALA A 328 6.87 16.07 -4.33
N ARG A 329 5.85 15.34 -4.82
CA ARG A 329 5.21 14.28 -4.04
C ARG A 329 6.13 13.09 -3.78
N LEU A 330 6.91 12.65 -4.77
CA LEU A 330 7.92 11.62 -4.59
C LEU A 330 8.93 12.00 -3.50
N MET A 331 9.41 13.24 -3.53
CA MET A 331 10.37 13.74 -2.55
C MET A 331 9.76 13.84 -1.14
N GLN A 332 8.48 14.16 -1.03
CA GLN A 332 7.77 14.11 0.26
C GLN A 332 7.74 12.67 0.81
N GLU A 333 7.36 11.69 0.01
CA GLU A 333 7.32 10.29 0.42
C GLU A 333 8.72 9.73 0.73
N TYR A 334 9.74 10.17 -0.01
CA TYR A 334 11.15 9.85 0.25
C TYR A 334 11.59 10.34 1.64
N ARG A 335 11.29 11.62 1.97
CA ARG A 335 11.63 12.18 3.30
C ARG A 335 11.02 11.36 4.43
N VAL A 336 9.72 11.03 4.32
CA VAL A 336 9.02 10.19 5.32
C VAL A 336 9.64 8.80 5.43
N THR A 337 9.96 8.18 4.30
CA THR A 337 10.55 6.83 4.28
C THR A 337 11.97 6.85 4.86
N ARG A 338 12.79 7.82 4.45
CA ARG A 338 14.15 8.02 4.93
C ARG A 338 14.18 8.28 6.44
N ASP A 339 13.30 9.16 6.94
CA ASP A 339 13.21 9.41 8.39
C ASP A 339 12.89 8.14 9.17
N ARG A 340 11.93 7.35 8.71
CA ARG A 340 11.61 6.05 9.33
C ARG A 340 12.78 5.05 9.28
N MET A 341 13.61 5.09 8.25
CA MET A 341 14.80 4.23 8.15
C MET A 341 15.92 4.69 9.08
N LEU A 342 16.09 6.01 9.24
CA LEU A 342 17.12 6.58 10.11
C LEU A 342 16.73 6.54 11.59
N ASN A 343 15.43 6.55 11.89
CA ASN A 343 14.88 6.59 13.25
C ASN A 343 13.97 5.38 13.53
N PRO A 344 14.49 4.14 13.46
CA PRO A 344 13.66 2.93 13.67
C PRO A 344 13.08 2.86 15.08
N GLU A 345 13.68 3.53 16.04
CA GLU A 345 13.20 3.59 17.43
C GLU A 345 11.82 4.27 17.54
N ASN A 346 11.53 5.25 16.67
CA ASN A 346 10.21 5.88 16.60
C ASN A 346 9.12 4.87 16.19
N VAL A 347 9.45 3.93 15.30
CA VAL A 347 8.52 2.88 14.90
C VAL A 347 8.30 1.88 16.01
N SER A 348 9.37 1.48 16.69
CA SER A 348 9.29 0.55 17.83
C SER A 348 8.46 1.11 18.98
N SER A 349 8.62 2.39 19.31
CA SER A 349 7.84 3.03 20.38
C SER A 349 6.36 3.14 20.04
N GLN A 350 6.00 3.35 18.78
CA GLN A 350 4.61 3.33 18.31
C GLN A 350 3.97 1.94 18.43
N ILE A 351 4.75 0.88 18.21
CA ILE A 351 4.28 -0.51 18.24
C ILE A 351 4.21 -1.04 19.67
N LEU A 352 5.24 -0.76 20.47
CA LEU A 352 5.38 -1.28 21.82
C LEU A 352 4.75 -0.39 22.90
N GLY A 353 4.23 0.79 22.48
CA GLY A 353 3.73 1.81 23.40
C GLY A 353 4.86 2.70 23.94
N ASN A 354 4.47 3.83 24.59
CA ASN A 354 5.40 4.84 25.13
C ASN A 354 6.21 4.37 26.35
N SER A 355 6.35 3.09 26.60
CA SER A 355 7.11 2.57 27.72
C SER A 355 8.60 2.76 27.46
N LYS A 356 9.15 3.86 27.95
CA LYS A 356 10.59 4.18 27.92
C LYS A 356 11.46 3.18 28.68
N GLU A 357 10.88 2.29 29.46
CA GLU A 357 11.58 1.26 30.23
C GLU A 357 10.90 -0.09 30.01
N ILE A 358 11.54 -0.96 29.26
CA ILE A 358 11.20 -2.39 29.23
C ILE A 358 11.78 -3.00 30.51
N THR A 359 11.20 -2.66 31.62
CA THR A 359 11.46 -3.33 32.91
C THR A 359 10.31 -4.27 33.21
N GLY A 360 10.62 -5.44 33.69
CA GLY A 360 9.85 -6.69 33.84
C GLY A 360 8.42 -6.68 34.40
N ASN A 361 7.69 -5.55 34.42
CA ASN A 361 6.33 -5.42 34.94
C ASN A 361 5.37 -4.69 34.02
N MET A 362 5.51 -4.84 32.70
CA MET A 362 4.57 -4.20 31.76
C MET A 362 3.30 -5.02 31.63
N SER A 363 2.17 -4.45 32.03
CA SER A 363 0.86 -4.88 31.57
C SER A 363 0.70 -4.39 30.13
N PHE A 364 0.94 -5.25 29.16
CA PHE A 364 0.61 -4.97 27.76
C PHE A 364 -0.91 -5.00 27.58
N ASP A 365 -1.41 -4.16 26.67
CA ASP A 365 -2.69 -4.44 26.04
C ASP A 365 -2.64 -5.88 25.55
N ASP A 366 -3.54 -6.74 26.03
CA ASP A 366 -3.56 -8.18 25.71
C ASP A 366 -3.58 -8.48 24.20
N ASN A 367 -3.90 -7.48 23.39
CA ASN A 367 -3.94 -7.53 21.93
C ASN A 367 -2.62 -7.17 21.25
N ASN A 368 -1.58 -6.77 21.97
CA ASN A 368 -0.27 -6.47 21.37
C ASN A 368 0.56 -7.75 21.12
N LEU A 369 0.17 -8.47 20.09
CA LEU A 369 0.83 -9.71 19.66
C LEU A 369 2.35 -9.55 19.43
N LEU A 370 2.79 -8.39 18.89
CA LEU A 370 4.21 -8.17 18.62
C LEU A 370 5.01 -8.02 19.90
N ALA A 371 4.50 -7.31 20.89
CA ALA A 371 5.14 -7.22 22.19
C ALA A 371 5.26 -8.60 22.82
N LYS A 372 4.21 -9.41 22.79
CA LYS A 372 4.23 -10.82 23.25
C LYS A 372 5.28 -11.67 22.51
N THR A 373 5.57 -11.35 21.25
CA THR A 373 6.57 -12.08 20.45
C THR A 373 7.99 -11.55 20.69
N ILE A 374 8.17 -10.23 20.76
CA ILE A 374 9.49 -9.58 20.83
C ILE A 374 10.11 -9.68 22.23
N ILE A 375 9.33 -9.38 23.27
CA ILE A 375 9.86 -9.22 24.63
C ILE A 375 10.48 -10.51 25.18
N PRO A 376 9.84 -11.69 25.07
CA PRO A 376 10.44 -12.94 25.57
C PRO A 376 11.75 -13.32 24.88
N ASN A 377 12.03 -12.72 23.72
CA ASN A 377 13.20 -13.00 22.90
C ASN A 377 14.24 -11.86 22.90
N GLN A 378 14.14 -10.91 23.83
CA GLN A 378 15.17 -9.89 24.01
C GLN A 378 16.56 -10.52 24.24
N GLY A 379 17.61 -9.85 23.80
CA GLY A 379 18.97 -10.37 23.77
C GLY A 379 19.30 -11.16 22.51
N LYS A 380 18.32 -11.45 21.65
CA LYS A 380 18.52 -12.10 20.35
C LYS A 380 18.13 -11.17 19.20
N VAL A 381 18.78 -11.34 18.06
CA VAL A 381 18.25 -10.83 16.79
C VAL A 381 17.01 -11.64 16.45
N GLN A 382 15.91 -10.98 16.07
CA GLN A 382 14.64 -11.68 15.84
C GLN A 382 14.16 -11.44 14.42
N VAL A 383 13.75 -12.51 13.76
CA VAL A 383 13.10 -12.50 12.45
C VAL A 383 11.67 -12.97 12.65
N ILE A 384 10.70 -12.08 12.48
CA ILE A 384 9.28 -12.39 12.61
C ILE A 384 8.69 -12.42 11.20
N ASN A 385 8.08 -13.52 10.81
CA ASN A 385 7.40 -13.65 9.52
C ASN A 385 5.89 -13.69 9.72
N ILE A 386 5.18 -12.81 9.01
CA ILE A 386 3.73 -12.77 8.97
C ILE A 386 3.27 -13.36 7.64
N SER A 387 2.41 -14.36 7.69
CA SER A 387 1.93 -15.11 6.54
C SER A 387 0.43 -15.42 6.63
N ALA A 388 -0.16 -15.89 5.53
CA ALA A 388 -1.56 -16.32 5.48
C ALA A 388 -1.67 -17.71 4.86
N LYS A 389 -2.66 -18.50 5.29
CA LYS A 389 -2.91 -19.85 4.76
C LYS A 389 -3.13 -19.84 3.23
N TRP A 390 -3.81 -18.86 2.72
CA TRP A 390 -4.17 -18.72 1.29
C TRP A 390 -3.04 -18.12 0.42
N CYS A 391 -1.94 -17.69 1.04
CA CYS A 391 -0.85 -16.98 0.37
C CYS A 391 0.16 -17.97 -0.24
N ALA A 392 0.07 -18.21 -1.53
CA ALA A 392 1.01 -19.11 -2.24
C ALA A 392 2.48 -18.64 -2.15
N PRO A 393 2.85 -17.35 -2.32
CA PRO A 393 4.22 -16.88 -2.13
C PRO A 393 4.73 -17.12 -0.69
N CYS A 394 3.86 -17.09 0.32
CA CYS A 394 4.25 -17.37 1.69
C CYS A 394 4.77 -18.78 1.86
N GLN A 395 4.21 -19.75 1.13
CA GLN A 395 4.64 -21.15 1.22
C GLN A 395 6.10 -21.35 0.75
N ILE A 396 6.54 -20.54 -0.21
CA ILE A 396 7.93 -20.52 -0.70
C ILE A 396 8.83 -19.91 0.38
N VAL A 397 8.46 -18.75 0.90
CA VAL A 397 9.25 -18.04 1.92
C VAL A 397 9.37 -18.85 3.21
N LEU A 398 8.30 -19.54 3.65
CA LEU A 398 8.35 -20.40 4.83
C LEU A 398 9.39 -21.55 4.67
N ALA A 399 9.47 -22.19 3.49
CA ALA A 399 10.47 -23.21 3.24
C ALA A 399 11.90 -22.65 3.25
N GLN A 400 12.09 -21.44 2.68
CA GLN A 400 13.38 -20.75 2.71
C GLN A 400 13.78 -20.33 4.13
N LEU A 401 12.83 -19.82 4.94
CA LEU A 401 13.08 -19.49 6.36
C LEU A 401 13.44 -20.73 7.17
N ALA A 402 12.76 -21.85 6.96
CA ALA A 402 13.10 -23.11 7.64
C ALA A 402 14.54 -23.59 7.32
N THR A 403 15.03 -23.29 6.12
CA THR A 403 16.43 -23.55 5.77
C THR A 403 17.36 -22.57 6.47
N LEU A 404 17.05 -21.27 6.39
CA LEU A 404 17.83 -20.20 7.00
C LEU A 404 17.96 -20.36 8.53
N MET A 405 16.92 -20.82 9.21
CA MET A 405 16.93 -21.08 10.65
C MET A 405 18.05 -22.06 11.08
N LYS A 406 18.44 -22.98 10.20
CA LYS A 406 19.49 -23.97 10.50
C LYS A 406 20.90 -23.39 10.43
N GLU A 407 21.04 -22.21 9.82
CA GLU A 407 22.34 -21.54 9.66
C GLU A 407 22.73 -20.71 10.89
N TYR A 408 21.78 -20.44 11.79
CA TYR A 408 21.98 -19.59 12.96
C TYR A 408 21.82 -20.34 14.28
N ASP A 409 22.66 -19.97 15.26
CA ASP A 409 22.48 -20.43 16.64
C ASP A 409 21.18 -19.85 17.23
N SER A 410 20.29 -20.69 17.67
CA SER A 410 19.01 -20.30 18.29
C SER A 410 19.15 -19.47 19.58
N LYS A 411 20.36 -19.43 20.18
CA LYS A 411 20.69 -18.55 21.29
C LYS A 411 20.97 -17.11 20.83
N ALA A 412 21.39 -16.93 19.59
CA ALA A 412 21.75 -15.63 19.00
C ALA A 412 20.65 -15.07 18.12
N VAL A 413 19.94 -15.91 17.35
CA VAL A 413 18.85 -15.52 16.45
C VAL A 413 17.58 -16.30 16.75
N CYS A 414 16.48 -15.61 16.85
CA CYS A 414 15.14 -16.18 17.03
C CYS A 414 14.29 -15.99 15.79
N PHE A 415 13.61 -17.03 15.35
CA PHE A 415 12.61 -16.97 14.29
C PHE A 415 11.24 -17.21 14.90
N SER A 416 10.28 -16.36 14.55
CA SER A 416 8.88 -16.45 14.98
C SER A 416 7.96 -16.31 13.78
N PHE A 417 6.86 -17.04 13.79
CA PHE A 417 5.91 -17.05 12.69
C PHE A 417 4.53 -16.62 13.19
N ILE A 418 3.92 -15.68 12.50
CA ILE A 418 2.56 -15.23 12.74
C ILE A 418 1.72 -15.61 11.53
N CYS A 419 0.72 -16.46 11.73
CA CYS A 419 -0.20 -16.87 10.69
C CYS A 419 -1.55 -16.16 10.89
N ILE A 420 -1.92 -15.32 9.94
CA ILE A 420 -3.20 -14.58 9.96
C ILE A 420 -4.37 -15.49 9.53
N THR A 421 -4.62 -16.50 10.33
CA THR A 421 -5.77 -17.40 10.20
C THR A 421 -6.06 -18.00 11.56
N LYS A 422 -7.32 -18.39 11.77
CA LYS A 422 -7.69 -19.12 12.98
C LYS A 422 -6.91 -20.44 13.05
N ASP A 423 -6.48 -20.78 14.25
CA ASP A 423 -5.74 -22.00 14.52
C ASP A 423 -6.53 -23.24 14.05
N ASN A 424 -5.88 -24.06 13.26
CA ASN A 424 -6.42 -25.34 12.84
C ASN A 424 -5.32 -26.36 12.54
N LYS A 425 -5.67 -27.63 12.68
CA LYS A 425 -4.74 -28.77 12.52
C LYS A 425 -4.05 -28.80 11.16
N GLU A 426 -4.79 -28.56 10.08
CA GLU A 426 -4.25 -28.57 8.70
C GLU A 426 -3.15 -27.52 8.51
N THR A 427 -3.35 -26.31 9.06
CA THR A 427 -2.36 -25.23 8.94
C THR A 427 -1.12 -25.55 9.76
N ARG A 428 -1.27 -26.10 10.97
CA ARG A 428 -0.12 -26.55 11.77
C ARG A 428 0.69 -27.64 11.08
N GLU A 429 0.03 -28.60 10.44
CA GLU A 429 0.70 -29.66 9.67
C GLU A 429 1.53 -29.07 8.51
N LYS A 430 1.03 -28.06 7.80
CA LYS A 430 1.77 -27.36 6.72
C LYS A 430 3.07 -26.69 7.21
N TYR A 431 3.10 -26.15 8.43
CA TYR A 431 4.34 -25.62 9.02
C TYR A 431 5.32 -26.75 9.38
N ARG A 432 4.83 -27.85 9.99
CA ARG A 432 5.66 -29.01 10.34
C ARG A 432 6.26 -29.69 9.11
N GLU A 433 5.49 -29.82 8.03
CA GLU A 433 5.98 -30.35 6.73
C GLU A 433 7.16 -29.56 6.17
N LYS A 434 7.24 -28.26 6.50
CA LYS A 434 8.36 -27.38 6.11
C LYS A 434 9.52 -27.41 7.13
N GLY A 435 9.41 -28.19 8.19
CA GLY A 435 10.42 -28.27 9.25
C GLY A 435 10.35 -27.10 10.26
N ILE A 436 9.21 -26.41 10.36
CA ILE A 436 8.96 -25.37 11.35
C ILE A 436 8.19 -25.98 12.51
N ASP A 437 8.75 -25.89 13.74
CA ASP A 437 8.06 -26.30 14.97
C ASP A 437 6.83 -25.42 15.18
N ASP A 438 5.67 -25.99 15.28
CA ASP A 438 4.42 -25.28 15.48
C ASP A 438 4.32 -24.52 16.81
N LYS A 439 5.21 -24.77 17.76
CA LYS A 439 5.33 -24.00 19.01
C LYS A 439 5.82 -22.56 18.81
N ILE A 440 6.53 -22.30 17.70
CA ILE A 440 6.99 -20.95 17.33
C ILE A 440 6.04 -20.28 16.32
N VAL A 441 4.88 -20.88 16.04
CA VAL A 441 3.84 -20.34 15.16
C VAL A 441 2.68 -19.83 16.00
N HIS A 442 2.40 -18.54 15.90
CA HIS A 442 1.23 -17.90 16.51
C HIS A 442 0.12 -17.77 15.46
N PHE A 443 -1.09 -18.19 15.81
CA PHE A 443 -2.29 -18.02 14.99
C PHE A 443 -3.09 -16.86 15.55
N THR A 444 -3.40 -15.88 14.68
CA THR A 444 -4.04 -14.64 15.14
C THR A 444 -5.53 -14.82 15.44
N THR A 445 -6.00 -14.11 16.45
CA THR A 445 -7.42 -13.77 16.58
C THR A 445 -7.78 -12.67 15.56
N ASP A 446 -9.08 -12.35 15.43
CA ASP A 446 -9.53 -11.26 14.55
C ASP A 446 -9.02 -9.90 15.07
N GLU A 447 -8.94 -9.70 16.38
CA GLU A 447 -8.39 -8.50 17.03
C GLU A 447 -6.89 -8.36 16.79
N GLU A 448 -6.13 -9.45 16.95
CA GLU A 448 -4.68 -9.45 16.67
C GLU A 448 -4.38 -9.19 15.18
N TYR A 449 -5.17 -9.76 14.28
CA TYR A 449 -5.07 -9.44 12.86
C TYR A 449 -5.37 -7.96 12.58
N PHE A 450 -6.41 -7.44 13.20
CA PHE A 450 -6.76 -6.02 13.10
C PHE A 450 -5.62 -5.13 13.61
N PHE A 451 -5.01 -5.48 14.74
CA PHE A 451 -3.83 -4.78 15.27
C PHE A 451 -2.66 -4.77 14.26
N ILE A 452 -2.30 -5.92 13.66
CA ILE A 452 -1.25 -6.01 12.64
C ILE A 452 -1.60 -5.12 11.43
N SER A 453 -2.83 -5.18 10.98
CA SER A 453 -3.32 -4.42 9.83
C SER A 453 -3.27 -2.91 10.07
N ARG A 454 -3.56 -2.46 11.29
CA ARG A 454 -3.48 -1.04 11.67
C ARG A 454 -2.04 -0.58 11.86
N THR A 455 -1.19 -1.41 12.44
CA THR A 455 0.18 -1.04 12.81
C THR A 455 1.12 -0.98 11.62
N PHE A 456 1.07 -1.98 10.75
CA PHE A 456 2.00 -2.09 9.63
C PHE A 456 1.37 -1.79 8.27
N ALA A 457 0.03 -1.78 8.20
CA ALA A 457 -0.69 -1.64 6.94
C ALA A 457 -0.08 -2.52 5.82
N PRO A 458 0.08 -3.86 6.03
CA PRO A 458 0.83 -4.70 5.11
C PRO A 458 0.18 -4.67 3.72
N LEU A 459 0.97 -4.31 2.72
CA LEU A 459 0.54 -4.24 1.33
C LEU A 459 0.38 -5.62 0.68
N GLY A 460 0.82 -6.66 1.37
CA GLY A 460 0.75 -8.04 0.94
C GLY A 460 1.56 -8.96 1.84
N PHE A 461 1.45 -10.26 1.59
CA PHE A 461 2.17 -11.31 2.31
C PHE A 461 3.04 -12.10 1.33
N PRO A 462 4.16 -12.70 1.78
CA PRO A 462 4.71 -12.68 3.13
C PRO A 462 5.22 -11.29 3.56
N TYR A 463 5.16 -11.01 4.86
CA TYR A 463 5.61 -9.77 5.45
C TYR A 463 6.57 -10.08 6.58
N GLY A 464 7.75 -9.49 6.58
CA GLY A 464 8.79 -9.75 7.58
C GLY A 464 9.01 -8.56 8.50
N ILE A 465 9.48 -8.83 9.71
CA ILE A 465 9.92 -7.83 10.69
C ILE A 465 11.28 -8.30 11.22
N LEU A 466 12.27 -7.41 11.22
CA LEU A 466 13.59 -7.64 11.77
C LEU A 466 13.76 -6.79 13.03
N VAL A 467 14.15 -7.44 14.13
CA VAL A 467 14.29 -6.83 15.45
C VAL A 467 15.72 -7.05 15.96
N ASN A 468 16.34 -6.02 16.51
CA ASN A 468 17.66 -6.13 17.11
C ASN A 468 17.61 -6.74 18.51
N LYS A 469 18.76 -7.00 19.13
CA LYS A 469 18.87 -7.60 20.46
C LYS A 469 18.24 -6.77 21.58
N LYS A 470 18.10 -5.45 21.38
CA LYS A 470 17.42 -4.56 22.33
C LYS A 470 15.89 -4.61 22.22
N GLY A 471 15.33 -5.39 21.29
CA GLY A 471 13.89 -5.42 21.02
C GLY A 471 13.39 -4.29 20.12
N VAL A 472 14.31 -3.54 19.46
CA VAL A 472 13.96 -2.45 18.54
C VAL A 472 13.72 -3.01 17.14
N ILE A 473 12.59 -2.67 16.53
CA ILE A 473 12.31 -3.01 15.13
C ILE A 473 13.19 -2.16 14.24
N VAL A 474 14.12 -2.80 13.54
CA VAL A 474 15.09 -2.13 12.66
C VAL A 474 14.70 -2.18 11.20
N ASP A 475 13.85 -3.14 10.80
CA ASP A 475 13.31 -3.23 9.44
C ASP A 475 12.00 -4.01 9.41
N TYR A 476 11.12 -3.70 8.44
CA TYR A 476 9.86 -4.43 8.26
C TYR A 476 9.32 -4.22 6.83
N GLY A 477 8.61 -5.20 6.30
CA GLY A 477 7.99 -5.11 4.98
C GLY A 477 8.08 -6.42 4.20
N THR A 478 7.57 -6.40 2.97
CA THR A 478 7.61 -7.57 2.07
C THR A 478 9.02 -7.89 1.56
N HIS A 479 9.97 -6.95 1.70
CA HIS A 479 11.37 -7.14 1.35
C HIS A 479 12.19 -7.84 2.45
N VAL A 480 11.69 -7.90 3.70
CA VAL A 480 12.30 -8.64 4.80
C VAL A 480 11.96 -10.12 4.63
N ARG A 481 12.68 -10.76 3.75
CA ARG A 481 12.50 -12.18 3.36
C ARG A 481 13.83 -12.84 3.08
N PRO A 482 13.93 -14.18 3.13
CA PRO A 482 15.19 -14.89 2.86
C PRO A 482 15.86 -14.48 1.56
N GLY A 483 17.16 -14.31 1.62
CA GLY A 483 18.05 -13.87 0.56
C GLY A 483 19.26 -13.15 1.16
N THR A 484 20.24 -12.85 0.33
CA THR A 484 21.52 -12.25 0.77
C THR A 484 21.31 -11.01 1.65
N SER A 485 20.38 -10.13 1.29
CA SER A 485 20.10 -8.90 2.05
C SER A 485 19.62 -9.15 3.49
N LEU A 486 18.76 -10.15 3.74
CA LEU A 486 18.34 -10.47 5.09
C LEU A 486 19.46 -11.07 5.91
N GLN A 487 20.24 -11.99 5.33
CA GLN A 487 21.41 -12.60 5.98
C GLN A 487 22.45 -11.57 6.36
N GLU A 488 22.77 -10.64 5.44
CA GLU A 488 23.70 -9.53 5.71
C GLU A 488 23.21 -8.66 6.88
N LYS A 489 21.91 -8.31 6.92
CA LYS A 489 21.34 -7.54 8.03
C LYS A 489 21.36 -8.28 9.37
N ILE A 490 21.04 -9.58 9.36
CA ILE A 490 21.15 -10.40 10.59
C ILE A 490 22.60 -10.39 11.08
N ASN A 491 23.56 -10.65 10.20
CA ASN A 491 24.99 -10.69 10.56
C ASN A 491 25.48 -9.34 11.09
N LEU A 492 25.10 -8.24 10.46
CA LEU A 492 25.43 -6.90 10.94
C LEU A 492 24.87 -6.65 12.36
N LEU A 493 23.65 -7.06 12.65
CA LEU A 493 23.04 -6.92 13.97
C LEU A 493 23.69 -7.83 15.03
N LEU A 494 24.23 -8.96 14.61
CA LEU A 494 25.00 -9.84 15.50
C LEU A 494 26.36 -9.24 15.87
N GLU A 495 27.00 -8.52 14.94
CA GLU A 495 28.32 -7.89 15.10
C GLU A 495 28.27 -6.60 15.92
N GLN A 496 27.19 -5.82 15.84
CA GLN A 496 27.08 -4.51 16.51
C GLN A 496 27.37 -4.53 18.02
N ASP A 497 27.12 -5.65 18.73
CA ASP A 497 27.41 -5.77 20.16
C ASP A 497 28.86 -6.17 20.47
N ASN A 498 29.63 -6.60 19.46
CA ASN A 498 31.05 -6.90 19.65
C ASN A 498 31.93 -5.65 19.62
N LEU A 499 31.37 -4.51 19.16
CA LEU A 499 32.07 -3.21 19.06
C LEU A 499 31.90 -2.32 20.31
N VAL A 500 31.07 -2.73 21.28
CA VAL A 500 30.74 -1.95 22.50
C VAL A 500 31.41 -2.58 23.75
N LYS A 501 32.31 -3.53 23.58
CA LYS A 501 33.21 -4.03 24.64
C LYS A 501 34.62 -3.40 24.40
#